data_36da0eddeae8e7aa2804e5c5eee1c095
#
_entry.id   36da0eddeae8e7aa2804e5c5eee1c095
#
_cell.length_a   1.000
_cell.length_b   1.000
_cell.length_c   1.000
_cell.angle_alpha   90.00
_cell.angle_beta   90.00
_cell.angle_gamma   90.00
#
_symmetry.space_group_name_H-M   'P 1'
#
loop_
_entity.id
_entity.type
_entity.pdbx_description
1 polymer ?
#
loop_
_entity_poly.entity_id
_entity_poly.type
_entity_poly.pdbx_seq_one_letter_code
_entity_poly.pdbx_strand_id
1 'polypeptide(L)'
;MALSETVRVQVRFSEVDSIKMVWHGHYITYMEDAREAFGRKYGLEYMYIYDSGYLAPMFDIKMRYHQTATVDDVLLVTITCRPTKGAKLVFDYEIRKESDNALVFTAESTQLFTTHDGEFEPSCPPFLAEWKKKHMLE
;
A
#
# COMPACT_ATOMS: atom_id res chain seq x y z
N MET A 1 -17.02 -5.53 6.34
CA MET A 1 -15.81 -6.34 6.21
C MET A 1 -14.75 -5.54 5.46
N ALA A 2 -13.56 -5.46 6.03
CA ALA A 2 -12.49 -4.68 5.41
C ALA A 2 -11.83 -5.44 4.27
N LEU A 3 -11.45 -4.73 3.21
CA LEU A 3 -10.66 -5.30 2.14
C LEU A 3 -9.18 -5.25 2.56
N SER A 4 -8.55 -6.39 2.65
CA SER A 4 -7.16 -6.46 3.03
C SER A 4 -6.42 -7.58 2.29
N GLU A 5 -5.10 -7.47 2.27
CA GLU A 5 -4.22 -8.50 1.75
C GLU A 5 -2.94 -8.51 2.58
N THR A 6 -2.35 -9.68 2.73
CA THR A 6 -1.08 -9.83 3.43
C THR A 6 -0.09 -10.52 2.53
N VAL A 7 1.11 -9.96 2.43
CA VAL A 7 2.21 -10.58 1.70
C VAL A 7 3.32 -10.93 2.68
N ARG A 8 4.03 -12.01 2.38
CA ARG A 8 5.12 -12.52 3.18
C ARG A 8 6.43 -12.13 2.51
N VAL A 9 7.29 -11.42 3.25
CA VAL A 9 8.57 -10.93 2.73
C VAL A 9 9.70 -11.43 3.62
N GLN A 10 10.66 -12.13 3.05
CA GLN A 10 11.90 -12.44 3.75
C GLN A 10 12.90 -11.32 3.47
N VAL A 11 13.42 -10.70 4.52
CA VAL A 11 14.39 -9.61 4.39
C VAL A 11 15.67 -10.14 3.74
N ARG A 12 16.11 -9.47 2.67
CA ARG A 12 17.30 -9.83 1.92
C ARG A 12 18.52 -9.05 2.42
N PHE A 13 19.69 -9.66 2.22
CA PHE A 13 20.95 -9.02 2.59
C PHE A 13 21.10 -7.64 1.94
N SER A 14 20.66 -7.49 0.70
CA SER A 14 20.72 -6.21 -0.01
C SER A 14 19.82 -5.12 0.57
N GLU A 15 18.94 -5.47 1.49
CA GLU A 15 17.96 -4.54 2.06
C GLU A 15 18.38 -4.02 3.44
N VAL A 16 19.49 -4.52 3.98
CA VAL A 16 19.98 -4.06 5.27
C VAL A 16 21.14 -3.07 5.08
N ASP A 17 21.27 -2.17 6.04
CA ASP A 17 22.32 -1.15 6.01
C ASP A 17 23.58 -1.64 6.74
N SER A 18 24.55 -0.73 6.94
CA SER A 18 25.84 -1.05 7.56
C SER A 18 25.73 -1.53 9.00
N ILE A 19 24.62 -1.26 9.68
CA ILE A 19 24.38 -1.75 11.05
C ILE A 19 23.44 -2.97 11.05
N LYS A 20 23.27 -3.60 9.89
CA LYS A 20 22.51 -4.84 9.68
C LYS A 20 21.02 -4.74 9.96
N MET A 21 20.46 -3.54 9.90
CA MET A 21 19.03 -3.32 10.00
C MET A 21 18.44 -2.97 8.62
N VAL A 22 17.22 -3.37 8.39
CA VAL A 22 16.52 -2.96 7.16
C VAL A 22 16.62 -1.44 7.03
N TRP A 23 17.16 -0.99 5.88
CA TRP A 23 17.24 0.45 5.64
C TRP A 23 15.83 1.04 5.60
N HIS A 24 15.65 2.18 6.28
CA HIS A 24 14.31 2.74 6.48
C HIS A 24 13.53 2.99 5.20
N GLY A 25 14.19 3.22 4.08
CA GLY A 25 13.54 3.42 2.79
C GLY A 25 12.97 2.15 2.18
N HIS A 26 13.46 0.97 2.56
CA HIS A 26 12.97 -0.30 2.00
C HIS A 26 11.57 -0.66 2.49
N TYR A 27 11.11 -0.08 3.58
CA TYR A 27 9.74 -0.32 4.03
C TYR A 27 8.71 0.15 3.01
N ILE A 28 9.04 1.21 2.26
CA ILE A 28 8.18 1.66 1.17
C ILE A 28 8.08 0.59 0.08
N THR A 29 9.19 -0.09 -0.22
CA THR A 29 9.18 -1.21 -1.18
C THR A 29 8.26 -2.33 -0.71
N TYR A 30 8.30 -2.67 0.58
CA TYR A 30 7.40 -3.68 1.13
C TYR A 30 5.93 -3.24 1.04
N MET A 31 5.66 -1.95 1.25
CA MET A 31 4.32 -1.40 1.05
C MET A 31 3.86 -1.54 -0.40
N GLU A 32 4.76 -1.30 -1.36
CA GLU A 32 4.46 -1.45 -2.78
C GLU A 32 4.13 -2.90 -3.13
N ASP A 33 4.88 -3.86 -2.57
CA ASP A 33 4.59 -5.29 -2.78
C ASP A 33 3.17 -5.64 -2.31
N ALA A 34 2.79 -5.13 -1.14
CA ALA A 34 1.45 -5.36 -0.60
C ALA A 34 0.37 -4.67 -1.44
N ARG A 35 0.64 -3.45 -1.90
CA ARG A 35 -0.31 -2.70 -2.72
C ARG A 35 -0.55 -3.39 -4.06
N GLU A 36 0.51 -3.91 -4.68
CA GLU A 36 0.38 -4.66 -5.93
C GLU A 36 -0.45 -5.93 -5.72
N ALA A 37 -0.19 -6.67 -4.65
CA ALA A 37 -0.97 -7.87 -4.33
C ALA A 37 -2.44 -7.53 -4.06
N PHE A 38 -2.71 -6.42 -3.37
CA PHE A 38 -4.07 -5.93 -3.15
C PHE A 38 -4.77 -5.64 -4.48
N GLY A 39 -4.07 -4.96 -5.39
CA GLY A 39 -4.63 -4.64 -6.69
C GLY A 39 -5.01 -5.89 -7.48
N ARG A 40 -4.16 -6.91 -7.45
CA ARG A 40 -4.47 -8.18 -8.14
C ARG A 40 -5.66 -8.88 -7.51
N LYS A 41 -5.75 -8.84 -6.20
CA LYS A 41 -6.84 -9.54 -5.49
C LYS A 41 -8.20 -8.88 -5.70
N TYR A 42 -8.25 -7.56 -5.70
CA TYR A 42 -9.50 -6.82 -5.72
C TYR A 42 -9.79 -6.08 -7.02
N GLY A 43 -9.00 -6.33 -8.06
CA GLY A 43 -9.26 -5.74 -9.37
C GLY A 43 -8.92 -4.26 -9.46
N LEU A 44 -7.88 -3.81 -8.77
CA LEU A 44 -7.45 -2.42 -8.79
C LEU A 44 -5.97 -2.32 -9.19
N GLU A 45 -5.59 -3.06 -10.23
CA GLU A 45 -4.22 -3.07 -10.71
C GLU A 45 -3.86 -1.74 -11.39
N TYR A 46 -2.58 -1.41 -11.39
CA TYR A 46 -2.08 -0.18 -12.00
C TYR A 46 -2.58 0.00 -13.45
N MET A 47 -2.48 -1.07 -14.26
CA MET A 47 -2.89 -0.99 -15.66
C MET A 47 -4.40 -0.79 -15.81
N TYR A 48 -5.19 -1.32 -14.89
CA TYR A 48 -6.62 -1.08 -14.91
C TYR A 48 -6.94 0.42 -14.69
N ILE A 49 -6.26 1.04 -13.73
CA ILE A 49 -6.40 2.47 -13.46
C ILE A 49 -5.97 3.27 -14.70
N TYR A 50 -4.82 2.91 -15.27
CA TYR A 50 -4.27 3.57 -16.44
C TYR A 50 -5.23 3.45 -17.64
N ASP A 51 -5.72 2.24 -17.92
CA ASP A 51 -6.62 1.98 -19.02
C ASP A 51 -7.98 2.66 -18.82
N SER A 52 -8.34 2.99 -17.59
CA SER A 52 -9.56 3.74 -17.29
C SER A 52 -9.41 5.25 -17.52
N GLY A 53 -8.21 5.71 -17.89
CA GLY A 53 -7.95 7.10 -18.23
C GLY A 53 -7.28 7.92 -17.14
N TYR A 54 -6.76 7.28 -16.09
CA TYR A 54 -6.24 7.99 -14.92
C TYR A 54 -4.90 7.45 -14.45
N LEU A 55 -4.23 8.26 -13.62
CA LEU A 55 -3.12 7.84 -12.79
C LEU A 55 -3.54 8.07 -11.34
N ALA A 56 -2.92 7.32 -10.43
CA ALA A 56 -3.20 7.45 -8.99
C ALA A 56 -1.91 7.70 -8.22
N PRO A 57 -1.31 8.90 -8.39
CA PRO A 57 -0.04 9.20 -7.74
C PRO A 57 -0.17 9.25 -6.22
N MET A 58 0.93 8.93 -5.56
CA MET A 58 1.02 9.05 -4.11
C MET A 58 1.00 10.52 -3.73
N PHE A 59 0.10 10.90 -2.84
CA PHE A 59 -0.03 12.26 -2.36
C PHE A 59 0.62 12.43 -0.98
N ASP A 60 0.44 11.46 -0.09
CA ASP A 60 0.90 11.56 1.29
C ASP A 60 1.18 10.17 1.83
N ILE A 61 2.27 10.03 2.58
CA ILE A 61 2.60 8.80 3.31
C ILE A 61 3.03 9.21 4.72
N LYS A 62 2.39 8.60 5.71
CA LYS A 62 2.79 8.74 7.11
C LYS A 62 3.32 7.39 7.57
N MET A 63 4.52 7.37 8.14
CA MET A 63 5.19 6.13 8.53
C MET A 63 5.66 6.22 9.98
N ARG A 64 5.59 5.08 10.67
CA ARG A 64 6.10 4.96 12.03
C ARG A 64 6.87 3.65 12.17
N TYR A 65 8.08 3.74 12.68
CA TYR A 65 8.98 2.62 12.89
C TYR A 65 8.90 2.22 14.37
N HIS A 66 8.48 0.99 14.65
CA HIS A 66 8.27 0.50 16.02
C HIS A 66 9.41 -0.38 16.49
N GLN A 67 9.96 -1.22 15.61
CA GLN A 67 11.09 -2.09 15.88
C GLN A 67 11.95 -2.20 14.63
N THR A 68 13.18 -2.63 14.83
CA THR A 68 14.08 -2.93 13.71
C THR A 68 13.85 -4.35 13.21
N ALA A 69 14.14 -4.57 11.92
CA ALA A 69 14.19 -5.89 11.34
C ALA A 69 15.56 -6.10 10.73
N THR A 70 16.00 -7.35 10.64
CA THR A 70 17.32 -7.69 10.13
C THR A 70 17.22 -8.75 9.05
N VAL A 71 18.38 -9.08 8.44
CA VAL A 71 18.45 -10.08 7.39
C VAL A 71 17.85 -11.41 7.87
N ASP A 72 17.15 -12.08 6.97
CA ASP A 72 16.45 -13.35 7.22
C ASP A 72 15.20 -13.27 8.11
N ASP A 73 14.89 -12.13 8.71
CA ASP A 73 13.58 -11.95 9.32
C ASP A 73 12.51 -12.12 8.25
N VAL A 74 11.43 -12.78 8.62
CA VAL A 74 10.26 -12.89 7.76
C VAL A 74 9.20 -11.92 8.25
N LEU A 75 8.76 -11.07 7.36
CA LEU A 75 7.80 -10.01 7.66
C LEU A 75 6.45 -10.31 7.00
N LEU A 76 5.38 -10.05 7.72
CA LEU A 76 4.02 -10.10 7.19
C LEU A 76 3.55 -8.67 6.99
N VAL A 77 3.34 -8.29 5.73
CA VAL A 77 2.96 -6.93 5.34
C VAL A 77 1.49 -6.94 4.98
N THR A 78 0.68 -6.31 5.81
CA THR A 78 -0.78 -6.27 5.61
C THR A 78 -1.19 -4.88 5.16
N ILE A 79 -1.96 -4.82 4.07
CA ILE A 79 -2.57 -3.60 3.55
C ILE A 79 -4.08 -3.71 3.72
N THR A 80 -4.70 -2.64 4.17
CA THR A 80 -6.15 -2.55 4.33
C THR A 80 -6.65 -1.28 3.67
N CYS A 81 -7.67 -1.40 2.83
CA CYS A 81 -8.28 -0.24 2.19
C CYS A 81 -9.29 0.40 3.14
N ARG A 82 -9.08 1.68 3.42
CA ARG A 82 -9.99 2.44 4.28
C ARG A 82 -11.16 2.94 3.44
N PRO A 83 -12.42 2.77 3.89
CA PRO A 83 -13.55 3.38 3.20
C PRO A 83 -13.41 4.91 3.18
N THR A 84 -13.55 5.50 2.00
CA THR A 84 -13.45 6.95 1.83
C THR A 84 -14.40 7.41 0.73
N LYS A 85 -14.86 8.64 0.83
CA LYS A 85 -15.65 9.28 -0.22
C LYS A 85 -14.72 10.06 -1.14
N GLY A 86 -15.12 10.18 -2.40
CA GLY A 86 -14.44 11.05 -3.35
C GLY A 86 -13.29 10.38 -4.08
N ALA A 87 -12.48 11.24 -4.69
CA ALA A 87 -11.42 10.86 -5.62
C ALA A 87 -10.13 10.57 -4.88
N LYS A 88 -10.15 9.58 -3.99
CA LYS A 88 -8.94 9.19 -3.27
C LYS A 88 -8.99 7.73 -2.85
N LEU A 89 -7.80 7.17 -2.65
CA LEU A 89 -7.59 5.86 -2.05
C LEU A 89 -6.72 6.04 -0.81
N VAL A 90 -7.20 5.55 0.32
CA VAL A 90 -6.45 5.58 1.57
C VAL A 90 -6.22 4.15 2.01
N PHE A 91 -4.95 3.81 2.25
CA PHE A 91 -4.57 2.48 2.71
C PHE A 91 -3.85 2.57 4.04
N ASP A 92 -4.14 1.61 4.91
CA ASP A 92 -3.40 1.40 6.15
C ASP A 92 -2.49 0.19 5.97
N TYR A 93 -1.27 0.28 6.49
CA TYR A 93 -0.27 -0.78 6.39
C TYR A 93 0.23 -1.16 7.77
N GLU A 94 0.46 -2.45 7.96
CA GLU A 94 1.01 -2.97 9.19
C GLU A 94 2.01 -4.06 8.84
N ILE A 95 3.22 -3.97 9.42
CA ILE A 95 4.25 -4.99 9.22
C ILE A 95 4.57 -5.61 10.56
N ARG A 96 4.48 -6.94 10.63
CA ARG A 96 4.80 -7.73 11.82
C ARG A 96 5.81 -8.81 11.47
N LYS A 97 6.61 -9.21 12.47
CA LYS A 97 7.49 -10.37 12.32
C LYS A 97 6.65 -11.65 12.40
N GLU A 98 6.89 -12.56 11.48
CA GLU A 98 6.19 -13.85 11.49
C GLU A 98 6.51 -14.66 12.74
N SER A 99 7.76 -14.55 13.23
CA SER A 99 8.27 -15.40 14.32
C SER A 99 7.57 -15.18 15.67
N ASP A 100 7.29 -13.92 16.02
CA ASP A 100 6.77 -13.56 17.34
C ASP A 100 5.60 -12.57 17.30
N ASN A 101 5.14 -12.23 16.09
CA ASN A 101 4.07 -11.27 15.86
C ASN A 101 4.39 -9.86 16.34
N ALA A 102 5.67 -9.54 16.53
CA ALA A 102 6.08 -8.21 16.98
C ALA A 102 5.77 -7.16 15.91
N LEU A 103 5.22 -6.05 16.32
CA LEU A 103 4.92 -4.93 15.43
C LEU A 103 6.19 -4.20 15.05
N VAL A 104 6.49 -4.15 13.75
CA VAL A 104 7.70 -3.53 13.21
C VAL A 104 7.42 -2.12 12.70
N PHE A 105 6.31 -1.95 11.98
CA PHE A 105 6.09 -0.74 11.19
C PHE A 105 4.61 -0.56 10.94
N THR A 106 4.15 0.69 10.94
CA THR A 106 2.80 1.05 10.51
C THR A 106 2.88 2.25 9.59
N ALA A 107 1.92 2.34 8.67
CA ALA A 107 1.86 3.46 7.74
C ALA A 107 0.44 3.71 7.27
N GLU A 108 0.26 4.90 6.73
CA GLU A 108 -0.98 5.31 6.07
C GLU A 108 -0.58 6.02 4.78
N SER A 109 -1.20 5.64 3.67
CA SER A 109 -0.95 6.31 2.40
C SER A 109 -2.25 6.85 1.82
N THR A 110 -2.14 7.99 1.13
CA THR A 110 -3.23 8.60 0.38
C THR A 110 -2.80 8.78 -1.05
N GLN A 111 -3.59 8.27 -1.98
CA GLN A 111 -3.41 8.48 -3.41
C GLN A 111 -4.55 9.36 -3.92
N LEU A 112 -4.22 10.32 -4.74
CA LEU A 112 -5.18 11.14 -5.46
C LEU A 112 -5.19 10.70 -6.92
N PHE A 113 -6.04 11.29 -7.73
CA PHE A 113 -6.17 10.91 -9.13
C PHE A 113 -5.81 12.08 -10.04
N THR A 114 -5.15 11.75 -11.14
CA THR A 114 -4.85 12.72 -12.21
C THR A 114 -5.23 12.11 -13.55
N THR A 115 -5.36 12.95 -14.56
CA THR A 115 -5.41 12.51 -15.96
C THR A 115 -4.02 12.00 -16.36
N HIS A 116 -3.91 11.39 -17.57
CA HIS A 116 -2.61 10.97 -18.09
C HIS A 116 -1.65 12.14 -18.29
N ASP A 117 -2.17 13.34 -18.45
CA ASP A 117 -1.36 14.55 -18.59
C ASP A 117 -0.92 15.15 -17.26
N GLY A 118 -1.29 14.52 -16.15
CA GLY A 118 -0.92 14.96 -14.81
C GLY A 118 -1.83 16.02 -14.22
N GLU A 119 -2.97 16.29 -14.82
CA GLU A 119 -3.94 17.23 -14.27
C GLU A 119 -4.73 16.59 -13.14
N PHE A 120 -4.82 17.29 -12.01
CA PHE A 120 -5.56 16.82 -10.85
C PHE A 120 -7.03 16.61 -11.19
N GLU A 121 -7.57 15.45 -10.76
CA GLU A 121 -8.99 15.12 -10.94
C GLU A 121 -9.70 15.24 -9.58
N PRO A 122 -10.48 16.31 -9.37
CA PRO A 122 -11.16 16.50 -8.09
C PRO A 122 -12.41 15.62 -7.90
N SER A 123 -12.97 15.12 -9.00
CA SER A 123 -14.18 14.29 -8.96
C SER A 123 -13.80 12.83 -8.94
N CYS A 124 -14.60 12.01 -8.24
CA CYS A 124 -14.37 10.57 -8.21
C CYS A 124 -14.52 9.99 -9.63
N PRO A 125 -13.44 9.39 -10.19
CA PRO A 125 -13.55 8.77 -11.51
C PRO A 125 -14.67 7.71 -11.53
N PRO A 126 -15.38 7.56 -12.65
CA PRO A 126 -16.47 6.58 -12.73
C PRO A 126 -16.05 5.16 -12.37
N PHE A 127 -14.89 4.71 -12.85
CA PHE A 127 -14.42 3.35 -12.54
C PHE A 127 -14.20 3.18 -11.03
N LEU A 128 -13.69 4.21 -10.35
CA LEU A 128 -13.44 4.18 -8.92
C LEU A 128 -14.74 4.16 -8.13
N ALA A 129 -15.73 4.94 -8.55
CA ALA A 129 -17.03 4.97 -7.91
C ALA A 129 -17.70 3.57 -7.99
N GLU A 130 -17.61 2.93 -9.16
CA GLU A 130 -18.12 1.56 -9.33
C GLU A 130 -17.37 0.55 -8.48
N TRP A 131 -16.05 0.66 -8.43
CA TRP A 131 -15.21 -0.23 -7.64
C TRP A 131 -15.53 -0.10 -6.14
N LYS A 132 -15.66 1.14 -5.66
CA LYS A 132 -16.00 1.38 -4.26
C LYS A 132 -17.39 0.86 -3.92
N LYS A 133 -18.35 1.08 -4.80
CA LYS A 133 -19.71 0.58 -4.61
C LYS A 133 -19.74 -0.94 -4.55
N LYS A 134 -19.02 -1.60 -5.47
CA LYS A 134 -18.93 -3.06 -5.51
C LYS A 134 -18.39 -3.63 -4.20
N HIS A 135 -17.45 -2.94 -3.56
CA HIS A 135 -16.78 -3.39 -2.36
C HIS A 135 -17.27 -2.70 -1.08
N MET A 136 -18.32 -1.90 -1.18
CA MET A 136 -18.93 -1.18 -0.04
C MET A 136 -17.94 -0.28 0.71
N LEU A 137 -17.13 0.47 -0.05
CA LEU A 137 -16.10 1.37 0.48
C LEU A 137 -16.46 2.85 0.37
N GLU A 138 -17.71 3.15 0.09
CA GLU A 138 -18.18 4.53 -0.01
C GLU A 138 -18.27 5.20 1.36
#